data_3278745771bb267c04179c48790e6d47
#
_entry.id   3278745771bb267c04179c48790e6d47
#
_cell.length_a   1.000
_cell.length_b   1.000
_cell.length_c   1.000
_cell.angle_alpha   90.00
_cell.angle_beta   90.00
_cell.angle_gamma   90.00
#
_symmetry.space_group_name_H-M   'P 1'
#
loop_
_entity.id
_entity.type
_entity.pdbx_description
1 polymer ?
#
loop_
_entity_poly.entity_id
_entity_poly.type
_entity_poly.pdbx_seq_one_letter_code
_entity_poly.pdbx_strand_id
1 'polypeptide(L)'
;MKRVIFFALILAAGCSDALEKTSSAGQVIGVINAFDLSLVSATDFSVTTRSWPGNTAHPSAIAGGGRTFVVTLEQANAVGVSLLVTCPPDPVALCARPDYVLPLRAGSEPDGVAIQDDSIAWIANRALNSVTRLNYFTGDTTSVAAGVFPEAVVLVGSRVFVVNSNLVGGVPAGPSWLTSFECCGVRTPDSIPLTGLAARFAVVGDDSLLYVVAAGRSGAADGKLSIVDPKRRTEVAVLNGLGESPGAVVFHPTGSRLLIASEREGILEVNTSIRAVTRGPGNGINPGGSGFNGLAIDLRGRVYAVGPGGCNGPGTVHVLTAPPDYREIHTVTVGICPTTAAVAATQ
;
A
#
# COMPACT_ATOMS: atom_id res chain seq x y z
N MET A 1 -18.02 3.85 73.11
CA MET A 1 -17.16 3.39 72.02
C MET A 1 -17.76 3.78 70.68
N LYS A 2 -17.29 4.88 70.05
CA LYS A 2 -17.75 5.34 68.74
C LYS A 2 -16.78 4.83 67.69
N ARG A 3 -17.25 3.99 66.74
CA ARG A 3 -16.48 3.53 65.61
C ARG A 3 -16.61 4.60 64.48
N VAL A 4 -15.48 5.15 64.10
CA VAL A 4 -15.36 6.04 62.92
C VAL A 4 -15.05 5.12 61.72
N ILE A 5 -15.93 5.15 60.71
CA ILE A 5 -15.73 4.46 59.44
C ILE A 5 -15.11 5.48 58.49
N PHE A 6 -13.86 5.22 58.08
CA PHE A 6 -13.17 5.95 57.02
C PHE A 6 -13.63 5.41 55.65
N PHE A 7 -14.32 6.23 54.89
CA PHE A 7 -14.54 5.97 53.48
C PHE A 7 -13.30 6.43 52.68
N ALA A 8 -12.59 5.47 52.11
CA ALA A 8 -11.53 5.75 51.15
C ALA A 8 -12.17 6.04 49.77
N LEU A 9 -12.10 7.30 49.32
CA LEU A 9 -12.44 7.68 47.97
C LEU A 9 -11.31 7.21 47.04
N ILE A 10 -11.54 6.18 46.23
CA ILE A 10 -10.66 5.79 45.17
C ILE A 10 -10.97 6.71 43.99
N LEU A 11 -10.10 7.70 43.75
CA LEU A 11 -10.07 8.47 42.51
C LEU A 11 -9.58 7.53 41.39
N ALA A 12 -10.49 7.11 40.55
CA ALA A 12 -10.16 6.54 39.28
C ALA A 12 -9.59 7.67 38.38
N ALA A 13 -8.26 7.81 38.38
CA ALA A 13 -7.57 8.61 37.38
C ALA A 13 -7.72 7.91 36.04
N GLY A 14 -8.46 8.53 35.12
CA GLY A 14 -8.76 7.97 33.82
C GLY A 14 -7.52 7.73 32.97
N CYS A 15 -7.43 6.54 32.42
CA CYS A 15 -6.51 6.20 31.33
C CYS A 15 -7.05 6.78 30.01
N SER A 16 -7.08 8.10 29.86
CA SER A 16 -7.42 8.74 28.58
C SER A 16 -6.20 9.29 27.82
N ASP A 17 -5.04 9.42 28.49
CA ASP A 17 -3.86 10.05 27.89
C ASP A 17 -2.92 9.10 27.13
N ALA A 18 -3.09 7.80 27.26
CA ALA A 18 -2.17 6.83 26.64
C ALA A 18 -2.44 6.61 25.13
N LEU A 19 -3.67 6.82 24.68
CA LEU A 19 -4.07 6.62 23.28
C LEU A 19 -3.79 7.85 22.41
N GLU A 20 -3.78 9.05 22.96
CA GLU A 20 -3.47 10.26 22.19
C GLU A 20 -1.96 10.44 21.92
N LYS A 21 -1.09 9.95 22.79
CA LYS A 21 0.37 10.04 22.62
C LYS A 21 0.93 9.13 21.52
N THR A 22 0.29 8.03 21.22
CA THR A 22 0.70 7.13 20.14
C THR A 22 0.21 7.58 18.76
N SER A 23 -0.81 8.43 18.69
CA SER A 23 -1.38 8.93 17.42
C SER A 23 -0.62 10.10 16.79
N SER A 24 0.34 10.70 17.48
CA SER A 24 1.12 11.85 17.00
C SER A 24 2.59 11.53 16.69
N ALA A 25 3.05 10.30 16.92
CA ALA A 25 4.37 9.90 16.48
C ALA A 25 4.46 10.06 14.96
N GLY A 26 5.46 10.81 14.52
CA GLY A 26 5.58 11.31 13.16
C GLY A 26 5.43 10.25 12.10
N GLN A 27 4.22 10.10 11.59
CA GLN A 27 3.99 9.32 10.38
C GLN A 27 4.35 10.15 9.15
N VAL A 28 4.85 9.47 8.16
CA VAL A 28 5.24 10.02 6.87
C VAL A 28 4.55 9.21 5.78
N ILE A 29 3.95 9.91 4.84
CA ILE A 29 3.39 9.32 3.63
C ILE A 29 4.43 9.47 2.53
N GLY A 30 4.96 8.35 2.06
CA GLY A 30 5.80 8.30 0.87
C GLY A 30 4.93 8.22 -0.38
N VAL A 31 5.10 9.16 -1.30
CA VAL A 31 4.41 9.21 -2.59
C VAL A 31 5.44 9.07 -3.69
N ILE A 32 5.37 8.01 -4.47
CA ILE A 32 6.27 7.84 -5.62
C ILE A 32 5.77 8.66 -6.80
N ASN A 33 6.71 9.37 -7.41
CA ASN A 33 6.51 10.18 -8.60
C ASN A 33 7.31 9.57 -9.76
N ALA A 34 7.23 10.12 -10.96
CA ALA A 34 7.93 9.57 -12.13
C ALA A 34 9.43 9.35 -11.92
N PHE A 35 10.09 10.17 -11.09
CA PHE A 35 11.56 10.16 -10.95
C PHE A 35 12.04 10.23 -9.49
N ASP A 36 11.17 10.42 -8.54
CA ASP A 36 11.53 10.70 -7.15
C ASP A 36 10.48 10.21 -6.14
N LEU A 37 10.73 10.45 -4.87
CA LEU A 37 9.87 10.17 -3.73
C LEU A 37 9.55 11.47 -3.00
N SER A 38 8.28 11.84 -2.92
CA SER A 38 7.81 12.89 -2.03
C SER A 38 7.46 12.30 -0.67
N LEU A 39 8.05 12.82 0.39
CA LEU A 39 7.74 12.49 1.78
C LEU A 39 6.83 13.58 2.34
N VAL A 40 5.58 13.22 2.65
CA VAL A 40 4.58 14.14 3.21
C VAL A 40 4.43 13.85 4.71
N SER A 41 4.70 14.83 5.54
CA SER A 41 4.50 14.74 6.98
C SER A 41 3.00 14.64 7.31
N ALA A 42 2.61 13.62 8.06
CA ALA A 42 1.23 13.49 8.53
C ALA A 42 0.87 14.51 9.65
N THR A 43 1.84 15.26 10.16
CA THR A 43 1.63 16.20 11.25
C THR A 43 1.24 17.60 10.73
N ASP A 44 1.99 18.12 9.76
CA ASP A 44 1.89 19.50 9.27
C ASP A 44 1.74 19.59 7.74
N PHE A 45 1.73 18.45 7.05
CA PHE A 45 1.66 18.32 5.60
C PHE A 45 2.84 18.92 4.83
N SER A 46 3.95 19.20 5.52
CA SER A 46 5.19 19.60 4.86
C SER A 46 5.71 18.49 3.94
N VAL A 47 6.39 18.90 2.85
CA VAL A 47 6.89 17.97 1.83
C VAL A 47 8.41 18.06 1.73
N THR A 48 9.04 16.89 1.72
CA THR A 48 10.46 16.75 1.40
C THR A 48 10.60 15.81 0.22
N THR A 49 11.29 16.23 -0.83
CA THR A 49 11.54 15.37 -2.00
C THR A 49 12.87 14.66 -1.85
N ARG A 50 12.90 13.38 -2.19
CA ARG A 50 14.09 12.54 -2.25
C ARG A 50 14.23 11.90 -3.61
N SER A 51 15.47 11.77 -4.09
CA SER A 51 15.78 11.13 -5.35
C SER A 51 16.88 10.09 -5.14
N TRP A 52 16.81 9.01 -5.90
CA TRP A 52 17.84 7.98 -5.90
C TRP A 52 18.98 8.34 -6.86
N PRO A 53 20.23 7.94 -6.55
CA PRO A 53 21.35 8.14 -7.46
C PRO A 53 21.10 7.49 -8.82
N GLY A 54 21.33 8.22 -9.90
CA GLY A 54 21.34 7.65 -11.24
C GLY A 54 20.22 8.03 -12.18
N ASN A 55 19.26 8.87 -11.78
CA ASN A 55 18.21 9.50 -12.64
C ASN A 55 17.48 8.57 -13.67
N THR A 56 17.54 7.25 -13.47
CA THR A 56 16.92 6.23 -14.33
C THR A 56 15.80 5.51 -13.59
N ALA A 57 15.41 6.04 -12.44
CA ALA A 57 14.39 5.44 -11.62
C ALA A 57 13.02 5.74 -12.23
N HIS A 58 12.31 4.71 -12.63
CA HIS A 58 10.86 4.75 -12.78
C HIS A 58 10.30 3.94 -11.60
N PRO A 59 9.97 4.62 -10.49
CA PRO A 59 9.34 3.96 -9.35
C PRO A 59 8.01 3.35 -9.77
N SER A 60 7.79 2.06 -9.46
CA SER A 60 6.58 1.35 -9.83
C SER A 60 5.69 1.03 -8.63
N ALA A 61 6.28 0.62 -7.51
CA ALA A 61 5.54 0.38 -6.27
C ALA A 61 6.35 0.81 -5.04
N ILE A 62 5.65 0.98 -3.92
CA ILE A 62 6.21 1.39 -2.64
C ILE A 62 5.59 0.59 -1.50
N ALA A 63 6.41 0.17 -0.55
CA ALA A 63 5.98 -0.31 0.75
C ALA A 63 6.60 0.53 1.86
N GLY A 64 5.81 0.81 2.89
CA GLY A 64 6.27 1.45 4.12
C GLY A 64 6.23 0.46 5.28
N GLY A 65 7.26 0.43 6.10
CA GLY A 65 7.32 -0.40 7.30
C GLY A 65 8.32 0.14 8.31
N GLY A 66 7.92 0.24 9.58
CA GLY A 66 8.75 0.88 10.58
C GLY A 66 9.22 2.26 10.09
N ARG A 67 10.52 2.45 10.03
CA ARG A 67 11.18 3.70 9.61
C ARG A 67 11.73 3.66 8.17
N THR A 68 11.18 2.80 7.33
CA THR A 68 11.75 2.53 6.01
C THR A 68 10.68 2.58 4.94
N PHE A 69 11.01 3.17 3.79
CA PHE A 69 10.35 2.93 2.53
C PHE A 69 11.22 2.06 1.63
N VAL A 70 10.62 1.05 1.04
CA VAL A 70 11.23 0.23 -0.01
C VAL A 70 10.44 0.47 -1.29
N VAL A 71 11.14 0.89 -2.35
CA VAL A 71 10.55 1.31 -3.61
C VAL A 71 11.13 0.50 -4.75
N THR A 72 10.31 -0.07 -5.59
CA THR A 72 10.76 -0.77 -6.79
C THR A 72 11.06 0.22 -7.90
N LEU A 73 12.20 0.03 -8.58
CA LEU A 73 12.70 0.87 -9.65
C LEU A 73 12.72 0.02 -10.93
N GLU A 74 11.60 0.02 -11.65
CA GLU A 74 11.31 -0.91 -12.75
C GLU A 74 12.39 -0.90 -13.83
N GLN A 75 12.67 0.25 -14.41
CA GLN A 75 13.63 0.36 -15.51
C GLN A 75 15.08 0.14 -15.07
N ALA A 76 15.38 0.43 -13.81
CA ALA A 76 16.71 0.21 -13.25
C ALA A 76 16.97 -1.26 -12.87
N ASN A 77 15.94 -2.11 -12.85
CA ASN A 77 16.01 -3.47 -12.27
C ASN A 77 16.61 -3.44 -10.86
N ALA A 78 16.06 -2.59 -10.00
CA ALA A 78 16.63 -2.29 -8.70
C ALA A 78 15.54 -1.98 -7.66
N VAL A 79 15.98 -1.82 -6.43
CA VAL A 79 15.16 -1.36 -5.32
C VAL A 79 15.82 -0.13 -4.70
N GLY A 80 15.07 0.96 -4.55
CA GLY A 80 15.43 2.10 -3.75
C GLY A 80 15.01 1.91 -2.30
N VAL A 81 15.88 2.25 -1.37
CA VAL A 81 15.59 2.21 0.07
C VAL A 81 15.74 3.62 0.63
N SER A 82 14.72 4.07 1.34
CA SER A 82 14.69 5.38 1.98
C SER A 82 14.44 5.23 3.48
N LEU A 83 15.44 5.59 4.30
CA LEU A 83 15.36 5.51 5.75
C LEU A 83 14.91 6.84 6.35
N LEU A 84 13.88 6.79 7.21
CA LEU A 84 13.38 7.93 7.97
C LEU A 84 14.20 8.07 9.25
N VAL A 85 14.92 9.19 9.39
CA VAL A 85 15.71 9.52 10.58
C VAL A 85 15.37 10.95 11.00
N THR A 86 15.07 11.16 12.27
CA THR A 86 14.86 12.50 12.85
C THR A 86 16.19 13.20 13.11
N CYS A 87 16.26 14.51 12.89
CA CYS A 87 17.46 15.32 13.12
C CYS A 87 17.49 15.92 14.51
N PRO A 88 18.56 15.76 15.27
CA PRO A 88 18.84 16.67 16.37
C PRO A 88 19.26 18.07 15.82
N PRO A 89 18.87 19.20 16.41
CA PRO A 89 18.00 19.34 17.58
C PRO A 89 16.50 19.41 17.28
N ASP A 90 16.07 19.29 16.04
CA ASP A 90 14.67 19.42 15.65
C ASP A 90 14.05 18.01 15.49
N PRO A 91 13.16 17.57 16.40
CA PRO A 91 12.54 16.25 16.32
C PRO A 91 11.49 16.14 15.21
N VAL A 92 11.14 17.25 14.55
CA VAL A 92 10.13 17.27 13.45
C VAL A 92 10.81 17.22 12.09
N ALA A 93 12.06 17.68 11.97
CA ALA A 93 12.79 17.65 10.71
C ALA A 93 13.34 16.25 10.41
N LEU A 94 13.18 15.79 9.16
CA LEU A 94 13.76 14.53 8.68
C LEU A 94 15.19 14.76 8.20
N CYS A 95 16.16 14.07 8.80
CA CYS A 95 17.53 14.08 8.33
C CYS A 95 17.66 13.36 6.99
N ALA A 96 18.37 13.98 6.07
CA ALA A 96 18.85 13.28 4.89
C ALA A 96 19.90 12.24 5.30
N ARG A 97 19.55 10.98 5.44
CA ARG A 97 20.51 9.92 5.15
C ARG A 97 20.49 9.70 3.65
N PRO A 98 21.64 9.40 3.02
CA PRO A 98 21.62 9.10 1.61
C PRO A 98 20.72 7.88 1.39
N ASP A 99 19.69 8.07 0.56
CA ASP A 99 18.93 6.96 0.02
C ASP A 99 19.90 6.11 -0.80
N TYR A 100 19.71 4.81 -0.81
CA TYR A 100 20.57 3.91 -1.56
C TYR A 100 19.76 2.99 -2.45
N VAL A 101 20.44 2.44 -3.45
CA VAL A 101 19.87 1.56 -4.46
C VAL A 101 20.53 0.21 -4.39
N LEU A 102 19.73 -0.85 -4.40
CA LEU A 102 20.18 -2.24 -4.43
C LEU A 102 19.80 -2.87 -5.77
N PRO A 103 20.75 -3.40 -6.53
CA PRO A 103 20.46 -4.03 -7.80
C PRO A 103 19.71 -5.35 -7.60
N LEU A 104 18.77 -5.62 -8.49
CA LEU A 104 18.14 -6.90 -8.69
C LEU A 104 18.72 -7.59 -9.93
N ARG A 105 18.26 -8.80 -10.22
CA ARG A 105 18.65 -9.50 -11.45
C ARG A 105 18.22 -8.68 -12.68
N ALA A 106 19.11 -8.55 -13.65
CA ALA A 106 18.82 -7.86 -14.91
C ALA A 106 17.59 -8.45 -15.60
N GLY A 107 16.76 -7.58 -16.15
CA GLY A 107 15.50 -7.95 -16.78
C GLY A 107 14.40 -8.36 -15.79
N SER A 108 14.49 -7.98 -14.52
CA SER A 108 13.48 -8.31 -13.51
C SER A 108 12.18 -7.52 -13.70
N GLU A 109 12.27 -6.26 -14.13
CA GLU A 109 11.13 -5.32 -14.16
C GLU A 109 10.34 -5.38 -12.83
N PRO A 110 10.98 -4.99 -11.69
CA PRO A 110 10.35 -5.12 -10.39
C PRO A 110 9.12 -4.21 -10.26
N ASP A 111 8.07 -4.74 -9.64
CA ASP A 111 6.86 -3.98 -9.33
C ASP A 111 6.45 -4.18 -7.87
N GLY A 112 5.38 -4.89 -7.57
CA GLY A 112 4.87 -5.02 -6.21
C GLY A 112 5.92 -5.37 -5.17
N VAL A 113 5.85 -4.69 -4.02
CA VAL A 113 6.78 -4.87 -2.90
C VAL A 113 6.02 -4.97 -1.59
N ALA A 114 6.50 -5.84 -0.69
CA ALA A 114 6.01 -5.96 0.67
C ALA A 114 7.19 -6.09 1.65
N ILE A 115 7.16 -5.33 2.74
CA ILE A 115 8.14 -5.43 3.84
C ILE A 115 7.68 -6.52 4.79
N GLN A 116 8.54 -7.51 5.04
CA GLN A 116 8.28 -8.60 5.99
C GLN A 116 8.64 -8.20 7.41
N ASP A 117 9.79 -7.56 7.57
CA ASP A 117 10.35 -7.15 8.86
C ASP A 117 11.34 -5.98 8.65
N ASP A 118 12.05 -5.60 9.68
CA ASP A 118 12.98 -4.47 9.66
C ASP A 118 14.19 -4.64 8.72
N SER A 119 14.30 -5.76 8.02
CA SER A 119 15.43 -6.06 7.14
C SER A 119 15.06 -6.72 5.82
N ILE A 120 13.90 -7.32 5.73
CA ILE A 120 13.48 -8.16 4.61
C ILE A 120 12.30 -7.57 3.87
N ALA A 121 12.44 -7.49 2.57
CA ALA A 121 11.34 -7.20 1.65
C ALA A 121 11.20 -8.31 0.59
N TRP A 122 9.99 -8.44 0.06
CA TRP A 122 9.66 -9.33 -1.04
C TRP A 122 9.23 -8.50 -2.24
N ILE A 123 9.83 -8.77 -3.40
CA ILE A 123 9.66 -7.98 -4.62
C ILE A 123 9.16 -8.88 -5.76
N ALA A 124 8.05 -8.51 -6.38
CA ALA A 124 7.56 -9.16 -7.60
C ALA A 124 8.39 -8.73 -8.80
N ASN A 125 8.86 -9.67 -9.60
CA ASN A 125 9.64 -9.43 -10.82
C ASN A 125 8.80 -9.86 -12.02
N ARG A 126 8.17 -8.91 -12.66
CA ARG A 126 7.19 -9.14 -13.75
C ARG A 126 7.78 -9.97 -14.90
N ALA A 127 8.90 -9.54 -15.44
CA ALA A 127 9.48 -10.15 -16.62
C ALA A 127 10.15 -11.50 -16.35
N LEU A 128 10.53 -11.80 -15.09
CA LEU A 128 11.14 -13.05 -14.69
C LEU A 128 10.16 -14.07 -14.10
N ASN A 129 8.86 -13.72 -13.98
CA ASN A 129 7.86 -14.59 -13.37
C ASN A 129 8.30 -15.14 -12.01
N SER A 130 8.90 -14.30 -11.19
CA SER A 130 9.50 -14.66 -9.92
C SER A 130 9.27 -13.61 -8.84
N VAL A 131 9.55 -14.00 -7.60
CA VAL A 131 9.60 -13.08 -6.46
C VAL A 131 10.99 -13.17 -5.85
N THR A 132 11.58 -12.02 -5.55
CA THR A 132 12.86 -11.90 -4.85
C THR A 132 12.63 -11.58 -3.38
N ARG A 133 13.18 -12.38 -2.48
CA ARG A 133 13.42 -12.01 -1.09
C ARG A 133 14.72 -11.24 -1.01
N LEU A 134 14.66 -10.01 -0.56
CA LEU A 134 15.77 -9.09 -0.44
C LEU A 134 16.02 -8.75 1.02
N ASN A 135 17.24 -8.94 1.51
CA ASN A 135 17.68 -8.24 2.71
C ASN A 135 18.16 -6.84 2.29
N TYR A 136 17.36 -5.82 2.62
CA TYR A 136 17.63 -4.47 2.14
C TYR A 136 18.73 -3.73 2.92
N PHE A 137 19.36 -4.35 3.93
CA PHE A 137 20.58 -3.83 4.55
C PHE A 137 21.85 -4.45 3.98
N THR A 138 21.83 -5.76 3.68
CA THR A 138 23.02 -6.47 3.18
C THR A 138 23.05 -6.57 1.66
N GLY A 139 21.92 -6.45 0.99
CA GLY A 139 21.77 -6.69 -0.45
C GLY A 139 21.62 -8.16 -0.82
N ASP A 140 21.58 -9.07 0.15
CA ASP A 140 21.42 -10.50 -0.11
C ASP A 140 20.05 -10.82 -0.70
N THR A 141 20.03 -11.61 -1.76
CA THR A 141 18.82 -11.99 -2.47
C THR A 141 18.64 -13.48 -2.61
N THR A 142 17.40 -13.94 -2.55
CA THR A 142 16.99 -15.28 -2.99
C THR A 142 15.69 -15.15 -3.78
N SER A 143 15.55 -15.94 -4.87
CA SER A 143 14.35 -15.88 -5.71
C SER A 143 13.53 -17.16 -5.63
N VAL A 144 12.22 -17.01 -5.75
CA VAL A 144 11.22 -18.09 -5.80
C VAL A 144 10.40 -17.90 -7.07
N ALA A 145 10.10 -18.99 -7.77
CA ALA A 145 9.22 -18.95 -8.93
C ALA A 145 7.81 -18.47 -8.50
N ALA A 146 7.24 -17.59 -9.28
CA ALA A 146 5.85 -17.13 -9.16
C ALA A 146 5.04 -17.56 -10.38
N GLY A 147 3.94 -16.90 -10.64
CA GLY A 147 3.18 -17.09 -11.88
C GLY A 147 3.50 -16.03 -12.93
N VAL A 148 2.70 -16.00 -13.99
CA VAL A 148 2.87 -15.10 -15.12
C VAL A 148 2.55 -13.65 -14.71
N PHE A 149 3.51 -12.78 -14.92
CA PHE A 149 3.42 -11.34 -14.70
C PHE A 149 2.98 -11.00 -13.26
N PRO A 150 3.80 -11.30 -12.24
CA PRO A 150 3.50 -10.98 -10.85
C PRO A 150 3.52 -9.46 -10.61
N GLU A 151 2.48 -8.91 -9.99
CA GLU A 151 2.28 -7.47 -9.80
C GLU A 151 2.21 -7.01 -8.34
N ALA A 152 1.80 -7.88 -7.43
CA ALA A 152 1.77 -7.52 -6.02
C ALA A 152 2.25 -8.66 -5.12
N VAL A 153 2.75 -8.29 -3.96
CA VAL A 153 3.15 -9.23 -2.91
C VAL A 153 2.47 -8.81 -1.61
N VAL A 154 1.93 -9.78 -0.89
CA VAL A 154 1.29 -9.58 0.41
C VAL A 154 1.74 -10.69 1.38
N LEU A 155 1.91 -10.33 2.66
CA LEU A 155 2.25 -11.26 3.72
C LEU A 155 1.08 -11.47 4.67
N VAL A 156 0.80 -12.74 4.98
CA VAL A 156 -0.15 -13.13 6.03
C VAL A 156 0.55 -14.10 6.98
N GLY A 157 0.90 -13.62 8.16
CA GLY A 157 1.75 -14.37 9.08
C GLY A 157 3.09 -14.74 8.43
N SER A 158 3.42 -16.02 8.40
CA SER A 158 4.66 -16.54 7.77
C SER A 158 4.49 -16.84 6.27
N ARG A 159 3.39 -16.50 5.67
CA ARG A 159 3.10 -16.89 4.28
C ARG A 159 3.11 -15.68 3.34
N VAL A 160 3.79 -15.87 2.22
CA VAL A 160 3.85 -14.91 1.11
C VAL A 160 2.78 -15.27 0.09
N PHE A 161 2.04 -14.28 -0.37
CA PHE A 161 1.08 -14.37 -1.47
C PHE A 161 1.50 -13.42 -2.57
N VAL A 162 1.57 -13.92 -3.78
CA VAL A 162 1.97 -13.18 -4.98
C VAL A 162 0.81 -13.12 -5.94
N VAL A 163 0.39 -11.93 -6.30
CA VAL A 163 -0.68 -11.71 -7.28
C VAL A 163 -0.10 -11.82 -8.68
N ASN A 164 -0.56 -12.80 -9.45
CA ASN A 164 -0.16 -12.99 -10.84
C ASN A 164 -1.30 -12.49 -11.75
N SER A 165 -1.05 -11.44 -12.49
CA SER A 165 -2.05 -10.81 -13.35
C SER A 165 -2.39 -11.63 -14.59
N ASN A 166 -1.51 -12.57 -14.99
CA ASN A 166 -1.63 -13.38 -16.19
C ASN A 166 -1.69 -12.54 -17.48
N LEU A 167 -0.87 -11.48 -17.53
CA LEU A 167 -0.74 -10.66 -18.72
C LEU A 167 0.30 -11.24 -19.68
N VAL A 168 -0.04 -11.27 -20.96
CA VAL A 168 0.87 -11.58 -22.07
C VAL A 168 0.75 -10.48 -23.12
N GLY A 169 1.85 -9.77 -23.36
CA GLY A 169 1.82 -8.60 -24.23
C GLY A 169 0.88 -7.49 -23.77
N GLY A 170 0.69 -7.33 -22.46
CA GLY A 170 -0.18 -6.32 -21.86
C GLY A 170 -1.69 -6.67 -21.87
N VAL A 171 -2.05 -7.88 -22.30
CA VAL A 171 -3.46 -8.32 -22.41
C VAL A 171 -3.67 -9.54 -21.48
N PRO A 172 -4.81 -9.63 -20.75
CA PRO A 172 -5.11 -10.82 -19.95
C PRO A 172 -5.20 -12.09 -20.83
N ALA A 173 -4.34 -13.06 -20.58
CA ALA A 173 -4.35 -14.36 -21.25
C ALA A 173 -5.37 -15.33 -20.64
N GLY A 174 -5.92 -14.99 -19.49
CA GLY A 174 -6.93 -15.76 -18.75
C GLY A 174 -7.12 -15.21 -17.33
N PRO A 175 -7.86 -15.90 -16.48
CA PRO A 175 -8.01 -15.52 -15.09
C PRO A 175 -6.67 -15.41 -14.36
N SER A 176 -6.61 -14.49 -13.41
CA SER A 176 -5.48 -14.31 -12.53
C SER A 176 -5.42 -15.40 -11.45
N TRP A 177 -4.33 -15.50 -10.72
CA TRP A 177 -4.22 -16.40 -9.56
C TRP A 177 -3.22 -15.85 -8.54
N LEU A 178 -3.26 -16.39 -7.33
CA LEU A 178 -2.21 -16.17 -6.34
C LEU A 178 -1.26 -17.36 -6.34
N THR A 179 0.04 -17.09 -6.32
CA THR A 179 1.06 -18.06 -5.88
C THR A 179 1.31 -17.86 -4.40
N SER A 180 1.33 -18.90 -3.58
CA SER A 180 1.61 -18.78 -2.16
C SER A 180 2.65 -19.80 -1.69
N PHE A 181 3.51 -19.40 -0.74
CA PHE A 181 4.55 -20.23 -0.14
C PHE A 181 4.95 -19.70 1.24
N GLU A 182 5.63 -20.53 2.04
CA GLU A 182 6.17 -20.09 3.33
C GLU A 182 7.36 -19.13 3.14
N CYS A 183 7.43 -18.03 3.90
CA CYS A 183 8.53 -17.06 3.81
C CYS A 183 9.87 -17.65 4.26
N CYS A 184 9.83 -18.66 5.13
CA CYS A 184 10.97 -19.28 5.79
C CYS A 184 10.96 -20.80 5.58
N GLY A 185 12.11 -21.42 5.46
CA GLY A 185 12.23 -22.87 5.23
C GLY A 185 12.05 -23.28 3.76
N VAL A 186 11.46 -24.43 3.55
CA VAL A 186 11.22 -24.98 2.20
C VAL A 186 10.07 -24.21 1.54
N ARG A 187 10.33 -23.65 0.38
CA ARG A 187 9.38 -22.83 -0.38
C ARG A 187 8.78 -23.62 -1.54
N THR A 188 7.76 -24.41 -1.24
CA THR A 188 6.98 -25.08 -2.29
C THR A 188 5.82 -24.18 -2.66
N PRO A 189 5.80 -23.60 -3.89
CA PRO A 189 4.70 -22.77 -4.35
C PRO A 189 3.41 -23.55 -4.49
N ASP A 190 2.30 -22.91 -4.11
CA ASP A 190 0.95 -23.40 -4.25
C ASP A 190 0.12 -22.35 -5.01
N SER A 191 -0.91 -22.76 -5.72
CA SER A 191 -1.69 -21.87 -6.58
C SER A 191 -3.14 -21.77 -6.11
N ILE A 192 -3.66 -20.55 -6.06
CA ILE A 192 -5.05 -20.23 -5.71
C ILE A 192 -5.68 -19.52 -6.91
N PRO A 193 -6.57 -20.14 -7.66
CA PRO A 193 -7.24 -19.51 -8.80
C PRO A 193 -8.14 -18.36 -8.34
N LEU A 194 -8.20 -17.30 -9.15
CA LEU A 194 -9.09 -16.16 -8.99
C LEU A 194 -10.06 -16.07 -10.17
N THR A 195 -11.22 -15.46 -9.93
CA THR A 195 -12.20 -15.22 -11.00
C THR A 195 -11.88 -13.95 -11.81
N GLY A 196 -11.12 -13.02 -11.24
CA GLY A 196 -10.79 -11.75 -11.87
C GLY A 196 -9.72 -11.87 -12.96
N LEU A 197 -9.69 -10.90 -13.88
CA LEU A 197 -8.67 -10.74 -14.92
C LEU A 197 -7.74 -9.59 -14.56
N ALA A 198 -6.45 -9.69 -14.91
CA ALA A 198 -5.46 -8.65 -14.65
C ALA A 198 -5.47 -8.16 -13.18
N ALA A 199 -5.39 -9.09 -12.24
CA ALA A 199 -5.27 -8.74 -10.82
C ALA A 199 -3.92 -8.06 -10.55
N ARG A 200 -3.95 -6.90 -9.86
CA ARG A 200 -2.76 -6.04 -9.71
C ARG A 200 -2.47 -5.63 -8.27
N PHE A 201 -3.49 -5.49 -7.44
CA PHE A 201 -3.34 -4.98 -6.09
C PHE A 201 -3.96 -5.93 -5.09
N ALA A 202 -3.38 -5.99 -3.90
CA ALA A 202 -3.94 -6.78 -2.82
C ALA A 202 -3.63 -6.15 -1.46
N VAL A 203 -4.52 -6.37 -0.50
CA VAL A 203 -4.34 -5.97 0.89
C VAL A 203 -4.92 -7.03 1.83
N VAL A 204 -4.40 -7.10 3.05
CA VAL A 204 -4.96 -7.91 4.14
C VAL A 204 -6.00 -7.08 4.90
N GLY A 205 -7.19 -7.63 5.12
CA GLY A 205 -8.19 -7.04 5.99
C GLY A 205 -7.96 -7.35 7.47
N ASP A 206 -8.69 -6.66 8.35
CA ASP A 206 -8.70 -6.93 9.79
C ASP A 206 -9.31 -8.30 10.13
N ASP A 207 -10.14 -8.84 9.23
CA ASP A 207 -10.70 -10.18 9.27
C ASP A 207 -9.70 -11.27 8.83
N SER A 208 -8.46 -10.89 8.54
CA SER A 208 -7.40 -11.76 8.03
C SER A 208 -7.69 -12.39 6.67
N LEU A 209 -8.65 -11.86 5.89
CA LEU A 209 -8.85 -12.22 4.50
C LEU A 209 -7.96 -11.37 3.59
N LEU A 210 -7.66 -11.90 2.41
CA LEU A 210 -6.99 -11.17 1.34
C LEU A 210 -8.05 -10.58 0.41
N TYR A 211 -7.88 -9.31 0.08
CA TYR A 211 -8.70 -8.58 -0.85
C TYR A 211 -7.85 -8.24 -2.08
N VAL A 212 -8.18 -8.85 -3.21
CA VAL A 212 -7.40 -8.75 -4.45
C VAL A 212 -8.20 -8.00 -5.50
N VAL A 213 -7.69 -6.86 -5.95
CA VAL A 213 -8.31 -6.05 -7.00
C VAL A 213 -7.83 -6.52 -8.36
N ALA A 214 -8.77 -6.88 -9.19
CA ALA A 214 -8.57 -7.24 -10.59
C ALA A 214 -9.06 -6.10 -11.49
N ALA A 215 -8.16 -5.55 -12.31
CA ALA A 215 -8.42 -4.40 -13.16
C ALA A 215 -9.42 -4.72 -14.30
N GLY A 216 -9.51 -5.99 -14.69
CA GLY A 216 -10.33 -6.40 -15.82
C GLY A 216 -9.64 -6.17 -17.16
N ARG A 217 -10.42 -6.10 -18.23
CA ARG A 217 -9.94 -5.78 -19.58
C ARG A 217 -9.91 -4.28 -19.78
N SER A 218 -8.91 -3.80 -20.48
CA SER A 218 -8.82 -2.39 -20.83
C SER A 218 -10.06 -1.92 -21.61
N GLY A 219 -10.63 -0.81 -21.20
CA GLY A 219 -11.84 -0.24 -21.79
C GLY A 219 -13.15 -0.93 -21.39
N ALA A 220 -13.11 -1.93 -20.49
CA ALA A 220 -14.30 -2.63 -19.99
C ALA A 220 -14.56 -2.33 -18.52
N ALA A 221 -15.82 -2.15 -18.14
CA ALA A 221 -16.23 -1.97 -16.75
C ALA A 221 -16.38 -3.33 -16.03
N ASP A 222 -15.36 -4.19 -16.14
CA ASP A 222 -15.36 -5.54 -15.61
C ASP A 222 -14.40 -5.76 -14.42
N GLY A 223 -13.97 -4.67 -13.79
CA GLY A 223 -13.20 -4.69 -12.56
C GLY A 223 -13.88 -5.46 -11.43
N LYS A 224 -13.10 -6.24 -10.68
CA LYS A 224 -13.59 -7.14 -9.63
C LYS A 224 -12.74 -7.07 -8.37
N LEU A 225 -13.35 -7.42 -7.25
CA LEU A 225 -12.66 -7.68 -5.99
C LEU A 225 -12.83 -9.16 -5.63
N SER A 226 -11.74 -9.89 -5.62
CA SER A 226 -11.69 -11.26 -5.10
C SER A 226 -11.40 -11.23 -3.59
N ILE A 227 -12.17 -11.98 -2.81
CA ILE A 227 -11.97 -12.19 -1.38
C ILE A 227 -11.44 -13.62 -1.20
N VAL A 228 -10.24 -13.74 -0.63
CA VAL A 228 -9.52 -15.00 -0.51
C VAL A 228 -9.30 -15.34 0.96
N ASP A 229 -9.63 -16.56 1.37
CA ASP A 229 -9.24 -17.10 2.67
C ASP A 229 -7.79 -17.66 2.56
N PRO A 230 -6.80 -17.02 3.19
CA PRO A 230 -5.41 -17.42 3.07
C PRO A 230 -5.10 -18.74 3.79
N LYS A 231 -5.91 -19.12 4.80
CA LYS A 231 -5.75 -20.38 5.54
C LYS A 231 -6.30 -21.56 4.74
N ARG A 232 -7.48 -21.39 4.14
CA ARG A 232 -8.11 -22.39 3.26
C ARG A 232 -7.51 -22.41 1.86
N ARG A 233 -6.82 -21.32 1.49
CA ARG A 233 -6.22 -21.11 0.16
C ARG A 233 -7.27 -21.20 -0.95
N THR A 234 -8.35 -20.46 -0.78
CA THR A 234 -9.47 -20.45 -1.73
C THR A 234 -10.10 -19.07 -1.84
N GLU A 235 -10.56 -18.72 -3.04
CA GLU A 235 -11.42 -17.57 -3.26
C GLU A 235 -12.81 -17.88 -2.66
N VAL A 236 -13.22 -17.09 -1.66
CA VAL A 236 -14.47 -17.31 -0.91
C VAL A 236 -15.61 -16.42 -1.38
N ALA A 237 -15.30 -15.33 -2.06
CA ALA A 237 -16.30 -14.45 -2.67
C ALA A 237 -15.66 -13.58 -3.77
N VAL A 238 -16.51 -13.10 -4.67
CA VAL A 238 -16.15 -12.14 -5.72
C VAL A 238 -17.19 -11.03 -5.74
N LEU A 239 -16.75 -9.78 -5.68
CA LEU A 239 -17.60 -8.62 -5.85
C LEU A 239 -17.35 -8.01 -7.24
N ASN A 240 -18.44 -7.77 -7.96
CA ASN A 240 -18.44 -7.05 -9.23
C ASN A 240 -18.76 -5.56 -8.98
N GLY A 241 -18.66 -4.74 -10.03
CA GLY A 241 -19.10 -3.35 -9.97
C GLY A 241 -18.03 -2.39 -9.49
N LEU A 242 -16.75 -2.70 -9.71
CA LEU A 242 -15.65 -1.77 -9.47
C LEU A 242 -15.34 -0.86 -10.68
N GLY A 243 -16.13 -0.96 -11.75
CA GLY A 243 -15.92 -0.13 -12.93
C GLY A 243 -14.74 -0.57 -13.79
N GLU A 244 -14.17 0.41 -14.51
CA GLU A 244 -13.02 0.20 -15.39
C GLU A 244 -11.73 0.44 -14.63
N SER A 245 -10.80 -0.52 -14.73
CA SER A 245 -9.43 -0.42 -14.23
C SER A 245 -9.32 0.10 -12.78
N PRO A 246 -9.99 -0.51 -11.79
CA PRO A 246 -9.78 -0.17 -10.39
C PRO A 246 -8.30 -0.38 -10.02
N GLY A 247 -7.77 0.51 -9.17
CA GLY A 247 -6.34 0.63 -8.86
C GLY A 247 -5.98 0.20 -7.44
N ALA A 248 -5.07 0.96 -6.85
CA ALA A 248 -4.53 0.70 -5.52
C ALA A 248 -5.62 0.54 -4.46
N VAL A 249 -5.38 -0.38 -3.52
CA VAL A 249 -6.34 -0.74 -2.48
C VAL A 249 -5.70 -0.61 -1.10
N VAL A 250 -6.44 -0.04 -0.17
CA VAL A 250 -6.05 0.07 1.24
C VAL A 250 -7.20 -0.33 2.14
N PHE A 251 -6.87 -0.94 3.27
CA PHE A 251 -7.85 -1.26 4.31
C PHE A 251 -7.90 -0.13 5.34
N HIS A 252 -9.09 0.37 5.64
CA HIS A 252 -9.27 1.40 6.64
C HIS A 252 -9.37 0.78 8.04
N PRO A 253 -8.59 1.26 9.03
CA PRO A 253 -8.49 0.61 10.35
C PRO A 253 -9.78 0.68 11.16
N THR A 254 -10.77 1.46 10.73
CA THR A 254 -12.06 1.56 11.41
C THR A 254 -13.21 1.21 10.46
N GLY A 255 -14.16 0.40 10.94
CA GLY A 255 -15.45 0.20 10.30
C GLY A 255 -15.48 -0.78 9.13
N SER A 256 -14.55 -1.73 9.07
CA SER A 256 -14.55 -2.80 8.04
C SER A 256 -14.70 -2.23 6.62
N ARG A 257 -13.86 -1.26 6.28
CA ARG A 257 -13.90 -0.54 5.00
C ARG A 257 -12.65 -0.79 4.19
N LEU A 258 -12.86 -1.11 2.94
CA LEU A 258 -11.82 -1.18 1.93
C LEU A 258 -12.00 -0.01 0.97
N LEU A 259 -10.93 0.73 0.73
CA LEU A 259 -10.92 1.85 -0.21
C LEU A 259 -10.08 1.47 -1.43
N ILE A 260 -10.61 1.74 -2.62
CA ILE A 260 -9.96 1.40 -3.89
C ILE A 260 -9.87 2.67 -4.72
N ALA A 261 -8.68 3.02 -5.16
CA ALA A 261 -8.47 4.14 -6.07
C ALA A 261 -9.03 3.82 -7.46
N SER A 262 -9.56 4.82 -8.12
CA SER A 262 -9.95 4.77 -9.52
C SER A 262 -9.67 6.11 -10.18
N GLU A 263 -8.98 6.09 -11.31
CA GLU A 263 -8.69 7.29 -12.10
C GLU A 263 -9.96 7.94 -12.66
N ARG A 264 -11.03 7.18 -12.81
CA ARG A 264 -12.29 7.68 -13.37
C ARG A 264 -13.31 8.05 -12.31
N GLU A 265 -13.39 7.24 -11.26
CA GLU A 265 -14.51 7.28 -10.30
C GLU A 265 -14.13 7.95 -8.97
N GLY A 266 -12.84 8.20 -8.74
CA GLY A 266 -12.34 8.65 -7.45
C GLY A 266 -12.02 7.49 -6.51
N ILE A 267 -12.49 7.51 -5.28
CA ILE A 267 -12.31 6.41 -4.33
C ILE A 267 -13.59 5.59 -4.27
N LEU A 268 -13.49 4.32 -4.59
CA LEU A 268 -14.56 3.35 -4.39
C LEU A 268 -14.48 2.82 -2.94
N GLU A 269 -15.64 2.47 -2.37
CA GLU A 269 -15.71 1.93 -1.02
C GLU A 269 -16.41 0.57 -1.01
N VAL A 270 -15.81 -0.39 -0.33
CA VAL A 270 -16.39 -1.72 -0.06
C VAL A 270 -16.55 -1.89 1.44
N ASN A 271 -17.72 -2.29 1.89
CA ASN A 271 -17.92 -2.75 3.25
C ASN A 271 -17.63 -4.26 3.31
N THR A 272 -16.57 -4.62 4.04
CA THR A 272 -16.09 -6.02 4.10
C THR A 272 -16.96 -6.91 4.98
N SER A 273 -17.62 -6.36 6.00
CA SER A 273 -18.51 -7.12 6.90
C SER A 273 -19.73 -7.68 6.17
N ILE A 274 -20.33 -6.89 5.27
CA ILE A 274 -21.49 -7.31 4.47
C ILE A 274 -21.11 -7.70 3.04
N ARG A 275 -19.81 -7.62 2.69
CA ARG A 275 -19.25 -7.93 1.37
C ARG A 275 -19.99 -7.23 0.23
N ALA A 276 -20.10 -5.92 0.33
CA ALA A 276 -20.83 -5.11 -0.65
C ALA A 276 -20.05 -3.86 -1.04
N VAL A 277 -20.12 -3.47 -2.32
CA VAL A 277 -19.66 -2.18 -2.82
C VAL A 277 -20.67 -1.13 -2.32
N THR A 278 -20.24 -0.22 -1.45
CA THR A 278 -21.08 0.84 -0.88
C THR A 278 -20.95 2.14 -1.66
N ARG A 279 -19.78 2.37 -2.28
CA ARG A 279 -19.56 3.43 -3.27
C ARG A 279 -18.86 2.82 -4.48
N GLY A 280 -19.56 2.78 -5.59
CA GLY A 280 -19.08 2.24 -6.86
C GLY A 280 -18.99 3.34 -7.93
N PRO A 281 -18.93 2.96 -9.22
CA PRO A 281 -19.01 3.89 -10.32
C PRO A 281 -20.22 4.80 -10.25
N GLY A 282 -20.00 6.10 -10.49
CA GLY A 282 -21.04 7.13 -10.42
C GLY A 282 -21.30 7.72 -9.03
N ASN A 283 -20.79 7.13 -7.94
CA ASN A 283 -20.90 7.70 -6.59
C ASN A 283 -19.61 7.57 -5.76
N GLY A 284 -18.46 7.42 -6.41
CA GLY A 284 -17.15 7.44 -5.76
C GLY A 284 -16.85 8.77 -5.06
N ILE A 285 -15.91 8.74 -4.11
CA ILE A 285 -15.46 9.95 -3.40
C ILE A 285 -14.43 10.62 -4.29
N ASN A 286 -14.76 11.78 -4.85
CA ASN A 286 -13.91 12.44 -5.83
C ASN A 286 -13.80 13.95 -5.58
N PRO A 287 -13.13 14.40 -4.50
CA PRO A 287 -12.81 15.80 -4.34
C PRO A 287 -11.87 16.25 -5.46
N GLY A 288 -12.18 17.36 -6.11
CA GLY A 288 -11.39 17.88 -7.24
C GLY A 288 -11.71 17.27 -8.62
N GLY A 289 -12.49 16.18 -8.70
CA GLY A 289 -13.09 15.68 -9.95
C GLY A 289 -12.16 14.92 -10.91
N SER A 290 -10.92 14.61 -10.53
CA SER A 290 -9.90 14.02 -11.44
C SER A 290 -9.61 12.52 -11.22
N GLY A 291 -10.24 11.90 -10.24
CA GLY A 291 -9.91 10.51 -9.85
C GLY A 291 -8.56 10.38 -9.15
N PHE A 292 -8.17 9.14 -8.82
CA PHE A 292 -6.96 8.86 -8.04
C PHE A 292 -6.24 7.60 -8.51
N ASN A 293 -4.90 7.62 -8.46
CA ASN A 293 -4.03 6.48 -8.77
C ASN A 293 -3.68 5.65 -7.53
N GLY A 294 -3.47 6.30 -6.40
CA GLY A 294 -2.97 5.67 -5.19
C GLY A 294 -3.67 6.15 -3.94
N LEU A 295 -3.57 5.36 -2.88
CA LEU A 295 -4.14 5.65 -1.57
C LEU A 295 -3.16 5.28 -0.47
N ALA A 296 -3.16 6.06 0.60
CA ALA A 296 -2.57 5.70 1.88
C ALA A 296 -3.49 6.15 3.02
N ILE A 297 -3.37 5.50 4.19
CA ILE A 297 -4.18 5.86 5.37
C ILE A 297 -3.25 5.95 6.57
N ASP A 298 -3.33 7.05 7.31
CA ASP A 298 -2.56 7.23 8.53
C ASP A 298 -3.27 6.63 9.77
N LEU A 299 -2.58 6.60 10.91
CA LEU A 299 -3.13 6.08 12.17
C LEU A 299 -4.33 6.87 12.71
N ARG A 300 -4.54 8.11 12.23
CA ARG A 300 -5.73 8.90 12.56
C ARG A 300 -6.92 8.57 11.64
N GLY A 301 -6.72 7.66 10.68
CA GLY A 301 -7.72 7.28 9.68
C GLY A 301 -7.90 8.31 8.56
N ARG A 302 -7.01 9.30 8.42
CA ARG A 302 -7.06 10.22 7.29
C ARG A 302 -6.62 9.50 6.01
N VAL A 303 -7.33 9.76 4.94
CA VAL A 303 -7.06 9.17 3.63
C VAL A 303 -6.25 10.15 2.80
N TYR A 304 -5.13 9.69 2.29
CA TYR A 304 -4.26 10.42 1.37
C TYR A 304 -4.50 9.85 -0.03
N ALA A 305 -5.19 10.60 -0.86
CA ALA A 305 -5.54 10.20 -2.21
C ALA A 305 -4.62 10.88 -3.24
N VAL A 306 -3.88 10.06 -3.99
CA VAL A 306 -2.88 10.52 -4.96
C VAL A 306 -3.58 10.83 -6.27
N GLY A 307 -3.67 12.09 -6.61
CA GLY A 307 -4.21 12.53 -7.89
C GLY A 307 -3.22 12.30 -9.03
N PRO A 308 -3.68 11.82 -10.21
CA PRO A 308 -2.79 11.41 -11.29
C PRO A 308 -1.95 12.57 -11.85
N GLY A 309 -2.46 13.78 -11.79
CA GLY A 309 -1.83 14.91 -12.49
C GLY A 309 -1.74 14.66 -14.01
N GLY A 310 -1.40 15.67 -14.77
CA GLY A 310 -1.24 15.53 -16.22
C GLY A 310 0.12 15.00 -16.67
N CYS A 311 0.98 14.52 -15.78
CA CYS A 311 2.39 14.13 -16.01
C CYS A 311 3.25 15.22 -16.69
N ASN A 312 2.71 16.39 -16.93
CA ASN A 312 3.39 17.56 -17.50
C ASN A 312 3.79 18.59 -16.42
N GLY A 313 3.50 18.30 -15.16
CA GLY A 313 3.79 19.16 -14.01
C GLY A 313 3.59 18.42 -12.71
N PRO A 314 3.79 19.09 -11.58
CA PRO A 314 3.56 18.52 -10.25
C PRO A 314 2.15 17.98 -10.09
N GLY A 315 2.03 16.85 -9.41
CA GLY A 315 0.76 16.28 -9.01
C GLY A 315 0.32 16.71 -7.62
N THR A 316 -0.78 16.16 -7.15
CA THR A 316 -1.37 16.50 -5.86
C THR A 316 -1.71 15.25 -5.04
N VAL A 317 -1.68 15.43 -3.72
CA VAL A 317 -2.27 14.49 -2.76
C VAL A 317 -3.39 15.21 -2.03
N HIS A 318 -4.59 14.68 -2.13
CA HIS A 318 -5.76 15.16 -1.40
C HIS A 318 -5.85 14.46 -0.05
N VAL A 319 -5.88 15.22 1.02
CA VAL A 319 -5.98 14.70 2.39
C VAL A 319 -7.44 14.81 2.84
N LEU A 320 -8.05 13.65 3.09
CA LEU A 320 -9.45 13.57 3.47
C LEU A 320 -9.60 13.15 4.93
N THR A 321 -10.67 13.57 5.57
CA THR A 321 -11.06 13.05 6.89
C THR A 321 -11.39 11.56 6.80
N ALA A 322 -11.36 10.88 7.96
CA ALA A 322 -11.82 9.50 8.08
C ALA A 322 -13.29 9.33 7.62
N PRO A 323 -13.68 8.09 7.26
CA PRO A 323 -15.09 7.75 7.04
C PRO A 323 -16.00 8.20 8.18
N PRO A 324 -17.29 8.46 7.92
CA PRO A 324 -17.95 8.35 6.62
C PRO A 324 -17.89 9.62 5.77
N ASP A 325 -17.32 10.72 6.30
CA ASP A 325 -17.47 12.06 5.73
C ASP A 325 -16.55 12.29 4.52
N TYR A 326 -15.32 11.79 4.57
CA TYR A 326 -14.29 11.97 3.52
C TYR A 326 -14.17 13.42 3.05
N ARG A 327 -14.28 14.37 3.98
CA ARG A 327 -14.14 15.78 3.67
C ARG A 327 -12.69 16.12 3.40
N GLU A 328 -12.41 16.77 2.30
CA GLU A 328 -11.08 17.30 2.02
C GLU A 328 -10.69 18.37 3.05
N ILE A 329 -9.53 18.19 3.69
CA ILE A 329 -9.00 19.11 4.70
C ILE A 329 -7.70 19.78 4.26
N HIS A 330 -7.01 19.20 3.28
CA HIS A 330 -5.78 19.77 2.74
C HIS A 330 -5.47 19.19 1.36
N THR A 331 -4.73 19.96 0.55
CA THR A 331 -4.14 19.50 -0.72
C THR A 331 -2.65 19.77 -0.68
N VAL A 332 -1.85 18.76 -0.97
CA VAL A 332 -0.39 18.81 -0.95
C VAL A 332 0.13 18.68 -2.37
N THR A 333 1.02 19.59 -2.79
CA THR A 333 1.73 19.46 -4.06
C THR A 333 2.91 18.50 -3.90
N VAL A 334 3.03 17.53 -4.78
CA VAL A 334 4.10 16.51 -4.82
C VAL A 334 4.82 16.55 -6.18
N GLY A 335 5.72 15.61 -6.43
CA GLY A 335 6.47 15.54 -7.67
C GLY A 335 5.61 15.30 -8.92
N ILE A 336 6.27 15.13 -10.06
CA ILE A 336 5.62 14.95 -11.35
C ILE A 336 5.07 13.52 -11.49
N CYS A 337 3.84 13.41 -12.00
CA CYS A 337 3.21 12.12 -12.30
C CYS A 337 3.21 11.17 -11.08
N PRO A 338 2.60 11.54 -9.95
CA PRO A 338 2.52 10.65 -8.80
C PRO A 338 1.63 9.45 -9.09
N THR A 339 2.01 8.27 -8.61
CA THR A 339 1.31 7.02 -8.94
C THR A 339 0.71 6.32 -7.74
N THR A 340 1.45 6.17 -6.65
CA THR A 340 0.94 5.46 -5.46
C THR A 340 1.63 5.98 -4.19
N ALA A 341 1.11 5.56 -3.04
CA ALA A 341 1.62 5.98 -1.75
C ALA A 341 1.65 4.83 -0.74
N ALA A 342 2.52 4.97 0.26
CA ALA A 342 2.56 4.12 1.44
C ALA A 342 2.83 4.94 2.69
N VAL A 343 2.63 4.35 3.87
CA VAL A 343 2.87 4.99 5.18
C VAL A 343 4.04 4.32 5.88
N ALA A 344 4.92 5.12 6.46
CA ALA A 344 5.92 4.69 7.42
C ALA A 344 5.90 5.61 8.65
N ALA A 345 6.56 5.20 9.73
CA ALA A 345 6.63 5.96 10.98
C ALA A 345 8.07 6.37 11.29
N THR A 346 8.26 7.50 11.96
CA THR A 346 9.59 7.98 12.38
C THR A 346 10.03 7.43 13.73
N GLN A 347 9.20 6.66 14.43
CA GLN A 347 9.48 6.06 15.74
C GLN A 347 9.37 4.55 15.70
#